data_95b045003d2c0a9a1a546d58cda7128b
#
_entry.id   95b045003d2c0a9a1a546d58cda7128b
#
_cell.length_a   1.000
_cell.length_b   1.000
_cell.length_c   1.000
_cell.angle_alpha   90.00
_cell.angle_beta   90.00
_cell.angle_gamma   90.00
#
_symmetry.space_group_name_H-M   'P 1'
#
loop_
_entity.id
_entity.type
_entity.pdbx_description
1 polymer ?
#
loop_
_entity_poly.entity_id
_entity_poly.type
_entity_poly.pdbx_seq_one_letter_code
_entity_poly.pdbx_strand_id
1 'polypeptide(L)'
;MSIVRRNGEEKVLRKKMFGGEGEAEMHVILEAPEEMFGKGRVFNRVVLAPGSEVAWHVHHGDGECYYILKGEGTYSDNGRIITMHPGDMSFVGEGEGHSMKNNGSEDLEMIALILYI
;
A
#
# COMPACT_ATOMS: atom_id res chain seq x y z
N MET A 1 -16.72 -6.87 21.07
CA MET A 1 -15.92 -5.81 21.70
C MET A 1 -15.28 -4.95 20.60
N SER A 2 -15.31 -3.66 20.75
CA SER A 2 -14.69 -2.77 19.77
C SER A 2 -13.20 -2.58 20.06
N ILE A 3 -12.47 -2.15 19.04
CA ILE A 3 -11.05 -1.83 19.15
C ILE A 3 -10.89 -0.36 18.80
N VAL A 4 -10.15 0.38 19.62
CA VAL A 4 -9.77 1.77 19.33
C VAL A 4 -8.26 1.87 19.54
N ARG A 5 -7.54 2.30 18.52
CA ARG A 5 -6.12 2.62 18.60
C ARG A 5 -5.93 4.09 18.29
N ARG A 6 -5.26 4.79 19.19
CA ARG A 6 -4.92 6.21 18.98
C ARG A 6 -3.70 6.31 18.06
N ASN A 7 -3.52 7.50 17.50
CA ASN A 7 -2.32 7.78 16.71
C ASN A 7 -1.06 7.44 17.53
N GLY A 8 -0.17 6.65 16.93
CA GLY A 8 1.07 6.19 17.57
C GLY A 8 0.96 4.89 18.34
N GLU A 9 -0.25 4.34 18.50
CA GLU A 9 -0.47 3.04 19.16
C GLU A 9 -0.44 1.87 18.18
N GLU A 10 -0.58 2.15 16.89
CA GLU A 10 -0.60 1.14 15.85
C GLU A 10 0.77 0.50 15.66
N LYS A 11 0.77 -0.74 15.20
CA LYS A 11 1.99 -1.43 14.79
C LYS A 11 2.55 -0.75 13.55
N VAL A 12 3.86 -0.48 13.54
CA VAL A 12 4.56 0.11 12.40
C VAL A 12 5.63 -0.87 11.92
N LEU A 13 5.60 -1.18 10.64
CA LEU A 13 6.56 -2.05 9.99
C LEU A 13 7.33 -1.24 8.95
N ARG A 14 8.63 -1.53 8.81
CA ARG A 14 9.46 -0.94 7.77
C ARG A 14 10.08 -2.07 6.96
N LYS A 15 9.83 -2.05 5.65
CA LYS A 15 10.32 -3.11 4.76
C LYS A 15 10.77 -2.55 3.43
N LYS A 16 11.86 -3.15 2.93
CA LYS A 16 12.24 -3.03 1.52
C LYS A 16 11.32 -3.96 0.74
N MET A 17 10.34 -3.38 0.03
CA MET A 17 9.27 -4.16 -0.60
C MET A 17 9.71 -4.71 -1.95
N PHE A 18 9.72 -6.05 -2.06
CA PHE A 18 10.05 -6.79 -3.29
C PHE A 18 11.42 -6.42 -3.86
N GLY A 19 12.39 -6.11 -3.00
CA GLY A 19 13.72 -5.72 -3.43
C GLY A 19 13.86 -4.32 -4.02
N GLY A 20 12.83 -3.49 -3.89
CA GLY A 20 12.82 -2.12 -4.42
C GLY A 20 13.72 -1.17 -3.64
N GLU A 21 13.77 0.08 -4.09
CA GLU A 21 14.57 1.12 -3.44
C GLU A 21 13.87 1.65 -2.18
N GLY A 22 14.67 2.02 -1.18
CA GLY A 22 14.19 2.58 0.07
C GLY A 22 13.37 1.58 0.87
N GLU A 23 12.53 2.09 1.74
CA GLU A 23 11.66 1.29 2.59
C GLU A 23 10.24 1.84 2.57
N ALA A 24 9.26 0.94 2.61
CA ALA A 24 7.88 1.31 2.89
C ALA A 24 7.68 1.31 4.40
N GLU A 25 7.14 2.39 4.93
CA GLU A 25 6.70 2.49 6.32
C GLU A 25 5.21 2.19 6.36
N MET A 26 4.86 1.10 7.02
CA MET A 26 3.48 0.60 7.05
C MET A 26 2.88 0.74 8.43
N HIS A 27 1.87 1.59 8.55
CA HIS A 27 1.09 1.77 9.77
C HIS A 27 -0.14 0.87 9.67
N VAL A 28 -0.18 -0.17 10.50
CA VAL A 28 -1.23 -1.19 10.43
C VAL A 28 -2.53 -0.63 10.98
N ILE A 29 -3.59 -0.61 10.15
CA ILE A 29 -4.92 -0.17 10.56
C ILE A 29 -5.69 -1.33 11.16
N LEU A 30 -5.77 -2.46 10.45
CA LEU A 30 -6.31 -3.72 10.97
C LEU A 30 -5.23 -4.79 10.94
N GLU A 31 -5.15 -5.57 12.00
CA GLU A 31 -4.23 -6.69 12.09
C GLU A 31 -4.86 -7.96 11.52
N ALA A 32 -4.24 -8.48 10.47
CA ALA A 32 -4.69 -9.71 9.84
C ALA A 32 -4.05 -10.92 10.54
N PRO A 33 -4.70 -12.09 10.50
CA PRO A 33 -5.99 -12.32 9.86
C PRO A 33 -7.20 -11.99 10.74
N GLU A 34 -7.03 -11.86 12.06
CA GLU A 34 -8.13 -11.84 13.03
C GLU A 34 -9.06 -10.64 12.84
N GLU A 35 -8.48 -9.45 12.72
CA GLU A 35 -9.26 -8.21 12.59
C GLU A 35 -9.86 -8.01 11.21
N MET A 36 -9.47 -8.84 10.25
CA MET A 36 -10.04 -8.85 8.90
C MET A 36 -10.91 -10.07 8.65
N PHE A 37 -11.21 -10.84 9.72
CA PHE A 37 -12.06 -12.03 9.65
C PHE A 37 -11.57 -13.06 8.63
N GLY A 38 -10.25 -13.15 8.44
CA GLY A 38 -9.64 -14.03 7.43
C GLY A 38 -9.94 -13.65 5.98
N LYS A 39 -10.50 -12.48 5.72
CA LYS A 39 -10.94 -12.05 4.38
C LYS A 39 -9.94 -11.16 3.66
N GLY A 40 -8.87 -10.79 4.34
CA GLY A 40 -7.80 -9.99 3.79
C GLY A 40 -6.53 -10.15 4.60
N ARG A 41 -5.43 -9.56 4.13
CA ARG A 41 -4.14 -9.66 4.80
C ARG A 41 -3.42 -8.34 5.00
N VAL A 42 -3.91 -7.27 4.41
CA VAL A 42 -3.33 -5.93 4.55
C VAL A 42 -4.44 -4.89 4.61
N PHE A 43 -4.38 -4.06 5.62
CA PHE A 43 -5.10 -2.79 5.66
C PHE A 43 -4.23 -1.81 6.41
N ASN A 44 -3.41 -1.07 5.66
CA ASN A 44 -2.36 -0.21 6.19
C ASN A 44 -2.44 1.20 5.61
N ARG A 45 -1.94 2.17 6.39
CA ARG A 45 -1.48 3.44 5.84
C ARG A 45 0.01 3.29 5.52
N VAL A 46 0.37 3.48 4.27
CA VAL A 46 1.74 3.30 3.78
C VAL A 46 2.34 4.67 3.50
N VAL A 47 3.56 4.88 4.00
CA VAL A 47 4.33 6.10 3.76
C VAL A 47 5.59 5.73 3.00
N LEU A 48 5.78 6.36 1.85
CA LEU A 48 6.98 6.23 1.04
C LEU A 48 7.69 7.59 1.02
N ALA A 49 8.88 7.66 1.62
CA ALA A 49 9.73 8.83 1.50
C ALA A 49 10.21 9.01 0.06
N PRO A 50 10.63 10.22 -0.36
CA PRO A 50 11.18 10.42 -1.69
C PRO A 50 12.23 9.37 -2.06
N GLY A 51 12.09 8.76 -3.23
CA GLY A 51 12.96 7.71 -3.73
C GLY A 51 12.59 6.29 -3.31
N SER A 52 11.69 6.14 -2.35
CA SER A 52 11.24 4.82 -1.90
C SER A 52 10.14 4.26 -2.80
N GLU A 53 10.04 2.93 -2.84
CA GLU A 53 9.07 2.27 -3.70
C GLU A 53 8.53 0.98 -3.09
N VAL A 54 7.34 0.59 -3.55
CA VAL A 54 6.85 -0.77 -3.52
C VAL A 54 7.10 -1.30 -4.94
N ALA A 55 8.12 -2.15 -5.09
CA ALA A 55 8.56 -2.60 -6.40
C ALA A 55 7.52 -3.52 -7.07
N TRP A 56 7.72 -3.77 -8.35
CA TRP A 56 6.82 -4.61 -9.15
C TRP A 56 6.53 -5.95 -8.47
N HIS A 57 5.27 -6.29 -8.39
CA HIS A 57 4.80 -7.58 -7.92
C HIS A 57 3.45 -7.91 -8.55
N VAL A 58 3.13 -9.20 -8.59
CA VAL A 58 1.89 -9.73 -9.17
C VAL A 58 1.03 -10.33 -8.07
N HIS A 59 -0.27 -10.12 -8.15
CA HIS A 59 -1.22 -10.66 -7.18
C HIS A 59 -1.84 -11.97 -7.65
N HIS A 60 -1.85 -12.98 -6.76
CA HIS A 60 -2.48 -14.28 -6.97
C HIS A 60 -3.26 -14.65 -5.71
N GLY A 61 -4.55 -14.96 -5.89
CA GLY A 61 -5.44 -15.30 -4.78
C GLY A 61 -5.96 -14.11 -4.00
N ASP A 62 -5.59 -12.90 -4.40
CA ASP A 62 -6.04 -11.67 -3.77
C ASP A 62 -6.04 -10.50 -4.74
N GLY A 63 -6.52 -9.37 -4.27
CA GLY A 63 -6.44 -8.11 -4.99
C GLY A 63 -6.06 -6.99 -4.06
N GLU A 64 -5.44 -5.93 -4.59
CA GLU A 64 -4.97 -4.81 -3.78
C GLU A 64 -5.49 -3.48 -4.30
N CYS A 65 -6.01 -2.68 -3.37
CA CYS A 65 -6.42 -1.30 -3.60
C CYS A 65 -5.41 -0.36 -2.97
N TYR A 66 -4.94 0.63 -3.74
CA TYR A 66 -4.27 1.81 -3.22
C TYR A 66 -5.19 3.01 -3.31
N TYR A 67 -5.19 3.83 -2.29
CA TYR A 67 -5.91 5.10 -2.25
C TYR A 67 -4.94 6.18 -1.76
N ILE A 68 -4.67 7.18 -2.60
CA ILE A 68 -3.68 8.21 -2.29
C ILE A 68 -4.27 9.26 -1.33
N LEU A 69 -3.58 9.50 -0.23
CA LEU A 69 -3.96 10.50 0.78
C LEU A 69 -3.17 11.80 0.61
N LYS A 70 -1.86 11.70 0.26
CA LYS A 70 -0.95 12.84 0.22
C LYS A 70 0.20 12.53 -0.73
N GLY A 71 0.71 13.56 -1.39
CA GLY A 71 1.85 13.43 -2.29
C GLY A 71 1.46 12.91 -3.67
N GLU A 72 2.45 12.55 -4.45
CA GLU A 72 2.31 12.05 -5.82
C GLU A 72 3.01 10.71 -5.96
N GLY A 73 2.36 9.75 -6.61
CA GLY A 73 2.94 8.45 -6.88
C GLY A 73 3.11 8.18 -8.36
N THR A 74 4.23 7.57 -8.71
CA THR A 74 4.46 7.01 -10.05
C THR A 74 4.05 5.55 -9.99
N TYR A 75 2.93 5.22 -10.63
CA TYR A 75 2.28 3.93 -10.55
C TYR A 75 2.40 3.17 -11.86
N SER A 76 2.76 1.89 -11.77
CA SER A 76 2.70 0.99 -12.92
C SER A 76 1.41 0.17 -12.84
N ASP A 77 0.51 0.41 -13.77
CA ASP A 77 -0.73 -0.35 -13.94
C ASP A 77 -0.50 -1.42 -15.01
N ASN A 78 -0.12 -2.61 -14.58
CA ASN A 78 0.21 -3.71 -15.49
C ASN A 78 1.26 -3.31 -16.55
N GLY A 79 2.22 -2.47 -16.19
CA GLY A 79 3.26 -1.97 -17.07
C GLY A 79 2.99 -0.58 -17.67
N ARG A 80 1.76 -0.07 -17.56
CA ARG A 80 1.45 1.29 -18.00
C ARG A 80 1.73 2.28 -16.87
N ILE A 81 2.61 3.24 -17.11
CA ILE A 81 3.00 4.22 -16.10
C ILE A 81 2.02 5.38 -16.08
N ILE A 82 1.49 5.66 -14.90
CA ILE A 82 0.61 6.80 -14.66
C ILE A 82 1.04 7.52 -13.38
N THR A 83 0.71 8.80 -13.27
CA THR A 83 0.91 9.57 -12.04
C THR A 83 -0.40 9.58 -11.27
N MET A 84 -0.33 9.23 -9.98
CA MET A 84 -1.49 9.24 -9.09
C MET A 84 -1.38 10.38 -8.09
N HIS A 85 -2.50 11.02 -7.83
CA HIS A 85 -2.62 12.19 -6.96
C HIS A 85 -3.59 11.92 -5.81
N PRO A 86 -3.61 12.74 -4.75
CA PRO A 86 -4.57 12.58 -3.67
C PRO A 86 -6.01 12.44 -4.17
N GLY A 87 -6.71 11.43 -3.66
CA GLY A 87 -8.05 11.08 -4.09
C GLY A 87 -8.12 10.05 -5.20
N ASP A 88 -7.00 9.75 -5.86
CA ASP A 88 -6.95 8.69 -6.88
C ASP A 88 -6.86 7.32 -6.21
N MET A 89 -7.46 6.33 -6.84
CA MET A 89 -7.36 4.94 -6.40
C MET A 89 -6.91 4.04 -7.54
N SER A 90 -6.27 2.93 -7.19
CA SER A 90 -5.97 1.84 -8.11
C SER A 90 -6.44 0.53 -7.52
N PHE A 91 -6.75 -0.43 -8.37
CA PHE A 91 -7.06 -1.79 -7.94
C PHE A 91 -6.48 -2.78 -8.94
N VAL A 92 -5.75 -3.76 -8.42
CA VAL A 92 -5.28 -4.90 -9.20
C VAL A 92 -5.90 -6.17 -8.63
N GLY A 93 -6.32 -7.06 -9.50
CA GLY A 93 -6.90 -8.34 -9.14
C GLY A 93 -6.01 -9.50 -9.53
N GLU A 94 -6.63 -10.67 -9.65
CA GLU A 94 -5.92 -11.91 -9.94
C GLU A 94 -5.08 -11.81 -11.21
N GLY A 95 -3.80 -12.17 -11.10
CA GLY A 95 -2.86 -12.20 -12.22
C GLY A 95 -2.36 -10.85 -12.69
N GLU A 96 -2.83 -9.77 -12.10
CA GLU A 96 -2.38 -8.42 -12.44
C GLU A 96 -1.20 -7.99 -11.58
N GLY A 97 -0.37 -7.12 -12.13
CA GLY A 97 0.82 -6.61 -11.46
C GLY A 97 0.85 -5.10 -11.39
N HIS A 98 1.54 -4.60 -10.39
CA HIS A 98 1.73 -3.17 -10.20
C HIS A 98 3.00 -2.84 -9.40
N SER A 99 3.31 -1.55 -9.37
CA SER A 99 4.33 -0.95 -8.51
C SER A 99 3.95 0.49 -8.20
N MET A 100 4.53 1.03 -7.13
CA MET A 100 4.35 2.42 -6.75
C MET A 100 5.68 3.00 -6.31
N LYS A 101 6.10 4.12 -6.91
CA LYS A 101 7.33 4.80 -6.53
C LYS A 101 7.06 6.26 -6.21
N ASN A 102 7.73 6.76 -5.18
CA ASN A 102 7.70 8.18 -4.87
C ASN A 102 8.87 8.88 -5.59
N ASN A 103 8.57 9.49 -6.73
CA ASN A 103 9.52 10.31 -7.48
C ASN A 103 9.39 11.80 -7.17
N GLY A 104 8.55 12.15 -6.19
CA GLY A 104 8.34 13.53 -5.76
C GLY A 104 9.33 13.97 -4.69
N SER A 105 9.10 15.17 -4.16
CA SER A 105 9.94 15.78 -3.11
C SER A 105 9.31 15.70 -1.71
N GLU A 106 8.07 15.26 -1.62
CA GLU A 106 7.34 15.07 -0.35
C GLU A 106 7.05 13.60 -0.13
N ASP A 107 6.73 13.21 1.10
CA ASP A 107 6.26 11.87 1.39
C ASP A 107 4.99 11.56 0.61
N LEU A 108 4.91 10.34 0.10
CA LEU A 108 3.70 9.77 -0.48
C LEU A 108 3.01 8.95 0.60
N GLU A 109 1.75 9.26 0.88
CA GLU A 109 0.94 8.50 1.83
C GLU A 109 -0.26 7.92 1.11
N MET A 110 -0.50 6.65 1.33
CA MET A 110 -1.63 5.94 0.73
C MET A 110 -2.20 4.89 1.66
N ILE A 111 -3.46 4.55 1.46
CA ILE A 111 -4.07 3.38 2.08
C ILE A 111 -3.83 2.19 1.14
N ALA A 112 -3.44 1.06 1.72
CA ALA A 112 -3.33 -0.21 1.01
C ALA A 112 -4.27 -1.22 1.66
N LEU A 113 -5.11 -1.85 0.84
CA LEU A 113 -6.05 -2.87 1.27
C LEU A 113 -5.89 -4.09 0.37
N ILE A 114 -5.59 -5.25 0.95
CA ILE A 114 -5.55 -6.52 0.22
C ILE A 114 -6.66 -7.41 0.73
N LEU A 115 -7.55 -7.80 -0.18
CA LEU A 115 -8.63 -8.74 0.08
C LEU A 115 -8.40 -10.04 -0.67
N TYR A 116 -8.73 -11.15 -0.05
CA TYR A 116 -8.69 -12.46 -0.71
C TYR A 116 -9.88 -12.62 -1.66
N ILE A 117 -9.63 -13.35 -2.71
CA ILE A 117 -10.66 -13.75 -3.67
C ILE A 117 -11.49 -14.90 -3.09
#